data_e0ae79714de97686563019491a1829ca
#
_entry.id   e0ae79714de97686563019491a1829ca
#
_cell.length_a   1.000
_cell.length_b   1.000
_cell.length_c   1.000
_cell.angle_alpha   90.00
_cell.angle_beta   90.00
_cell.angle_gamma   90.00
#
_symmetry.space_group_name_H-M   'P 1'
#
loop_
_entity.id
_entity.type
_entity.pdbx_description
1 polymer ?
#
loop_
_entity_poly.entity_id
_entity_poly.type
_entity_poly.pdbx_seq_one_letter_code
_entity_poly.pdbx_strand_id
1 'polypeptide(L)'
;MNIDLSKPLGKLQGILVALLLMAVTFFVALIVKHAPDAPLESAVRLNTSGLGDVQVEGDSIYYIEAGSLHCVSSDGKFKWNVGVDKNSRFKVTGKGIAVWNGSRLRIVDLKTGVVLGNPSINGSILSAVVGDVYAAVVIGPEHNSTILLTDLGGNIVDTLTDFKDVTVLDCGFFEGRELFWIMTLDSTGSLPCCKISTFKPGKRETGSITDMEQVIYKVMFRSSYICAVGTDYMRVYDYTGAEQADQRVMVYGWYLESMDGSGDNPLMLFVPNNQSGESMRISDIRCIKGKDEYMLHFPVACTQLKAFGDTVYGFSGDKLAVSTYGSTASNLYALPLSVSEVIGITANRTAVVISGNSIYMIKLPEK
;
A
#
# COMPACT_ATOMS: atom_id res chain seq x y z
N MET A 1 -45.95 -45.00 13.61
CA MET A 1 -45.02 -46.11 13.46
C MET A 1 -43.91 -45.90 14.48
N ASN A 2 -44.03 -46.50 15.69
CA ASN A 2 -43.02 -46.35 16.73
C ASN A 2 -41.84 -47.27 16.40
N ILE A 3 -40.71 -46.70 16.09
CA ILE A 3 -39.46 -47.45 15.87
C ILE A 3 -38.85 -47.73 17.24
N ASP A 4 -38.86 -49.02 17.61
CA ASP A 4 -38.24 -49.50 18.84
C ASP A 4 -36.72 -49.56 18.67
N LEU A 5 -36.03 -48.60 19.26
CA LEU A 5 -34.58 -48.41 19.16
C LEU A 5 -33.76 -49.36 20.06
N SER A 6 -34.42 -50.32 20.77
CA SER A 6 -33.76 -51.23 21.72
C SER A 6 -33.24 -52.53 21.07
N LYS A 7 -33.53 -52.83 19.80
CA LYS A 7 -33.06 -54.06 19.13
C LYS A 7 -31.74 -53.84 18.44
N PRO A 8 -30.73 -54.73 18.57
CA PRO A 8 -29.48 -54.60 17.81
C PRO A 8 -29.77 -54.69 16.32
N LEU A 9 -29.34 -53.67 15.59
CA LEU A 9 -29.43 -53.59 14.14
C LEU A 9 -28.75 -54.83 13.51
N GLY A 10 -29.45 -55.60 12.71
CA GLY A 10 -28.85 -56.71 11.96
C GLY A 10 -27.72 -56.17 11.07
N LYS A 11 -26.67 -56.99 10.81
CA LYS A 11 -25.47 -56.57 10.04
C LYS A 11 -25.80 -55.80 8.76
N LEU A 12 -26.87 -56.20 8.06
CA LEU A 12 -27.33 -55.54 6.83
C LEU A 12 -27.91 -54.15 7.06
N GLN A 13 -28.68 -53.98 8.16
CA GLN A 13 -29.24 -52.67 8.55
C GLN A 13 -28.16 -51.72 9.04
N GLY A 14 -27.11 -52.22 9.73
CA GLY A 14 -25.95 -51.44 10.14
C GLY A 14 -25.14 -50.89 8.96
N ILE A 15 -24.95 -51.71 7.90
CA ILE A 15 -24.27 -51.29 6.67
C ILE A 15 -25.12 -50.24 5.94
N LEU A 16 -26.43 -50.39 5.88
CA LEU A 16 -27.32 -49.43 5.21
C LEU A 16 -27.34 -48.06 5.91
N VAL A 17 -27.33 -48.05 7.25
CA VAL A 17 -27.23 -46.80 8.05
C VAL A 17 -25.87 -46.12 7.85
N ALA A 18 -24.77 -46.89 7.82
CA ALA A 18 -23.45 -46.36 7.58
C ALA A 18 -23.31 -45.72 6.17
N LEU A 19 -23.88 -46.38 5.14
CA LEU A 19 -23.91 -45.82 3.77
C LEU A 19 -24.78 -44.57 3.67
N LEU A 20 -25.91 -44.53 4.38
CA LEU A 20 -26.75 -43.34 4.41
C LEU A 20 -26.07 -42.18 5.11
N LEU A 21 -25.36 -42.43 6.23
CA LEU A 21 -24.56 -41.41 6.91
C LEU A 21 -23.41 -40.87 6.02
N MET A 22 -22.70 -41.77 5.32
CA MET A 22 -21.67 -41.35 4.36
C MET A 22 -22.28 -40.55 3.23
N ALA A 23 -23.41 -40.92 2.66
CA ALA A 23 -24.09 -40.16 1.63
C ALA A 23 -24.54 -38.78 2.12
N VAL A 24 -25.06 -38.66 3.32
CA VAL A 24 -25.49 -37.41 3.95
C VAL A 24 -24.25 -36.50 4.20
N THR A 25 -23.16 -37.05 4.77
CA THR A 25 -21.93 -36.27 4.97
C THR A 25 -21.32 -35.83 3.67
N PHE A 26 -21.31 -36.65 2.62
CA PHE A 26 -20.86 -36.29 1.29
C PHE A 26 -21.73 -35.20 0.66
N PHE A 27 -23.06 -35.30 0.80
CA PHE A 27 -23.99 -34.27 0.29
C PHE A 27 -23.86 -32.95 1.04
N VAL A 28 -23.70 -32.98 2.37
CA VAL A 28 -23.44 -31.78 3.19
C VAL A 28 -22.10 -31.15 2.78
N ALA A 29 -21.06 -31.96 2.58
CA ALA A 29 -19.75 -31.45 2.11
C ALA A 29 -19.84 -30.84 0.70
N LEU A 30 -20.66 -31.43 -0.19
CA LEU A 30 -20.92 -30.85 -1.51
C LEU A 30 -21.68 -29.52 -1.45
N ILE A 31 -22.69 -29.42 -0.58
CA ILE A 31 -23.48 -28.19 -0.38
C ILE A 31 -22.58 -27.10 0.20
N VAL A 32 -21.76 -27.41 1.22
CA VAL A 32 -20.83 -26.45 1.84
C VAL A 32 -19.77 -25.98 0.83
N LYS A 33 -19.27 -26.89 -0.02
CA LYS A 33 -18.29 -26.56 -1.06
C LYS A 33 -18.86 -25.70 -2.19
N HIS A 34 -20.17 -25.74 -2.42
CA HIS A 34 -20.88 -24.98 -3.47
C HIS A 34 -21.80 -23.90 -2.88
N ALA A 35 -21.66 -23.59 -1.56
CA ALA A 35 -22.35 -22.44 -0.99
C ALA A 35 -21.90 -21.18 -1.75
N PRO A 36 -22.83 -20.33 -2.20
CA PRO A 36 -22.46 -19.08 -2.83
C PRO A 36 -21.67 -18.19 -1.85
N ASP A 37 -20.67 -17.49 -2.38
CA ASP A 37 -19.90 -16.52 -1.60
C ASP A 37 -20.86 -15.47 -1.00
N ALA A 38 -20.60 -15.04 0.25
CA ALA A 38 -21.42 -14.02 0.88
C ALA A 38 -21.33 -12.71 0.06
N PRO A 39 -22.46 -12.12 -0.37
CA PRO A 39 -22.43 -10.87 -1.12
C PRO A 39 -21.99 -9.70 -0.24
N LEU A 40 -21.14 -8.83 -0.78
CA LEU A 40 -20.86 -7.54 -0.18
C LEU A 40 -21.97 -6.52 -0.53
N GLU A 41 -22.03 -5.46 0.28
CA GLU A 41 -22.92 -4.33 0.01
C GLU A 41 -22.61 -3.68 -1.35
N SER A 42 -23.54 -2.84 -1.83
CA SER A 42 -23.40 -2.18 -3.14
C SER A 42 -22.19 -1.25 -3.18
N ALA A 43 -21.53 -1.22 -4.36
CA ALA A 43 -20.48 -0.25 -4.62
C ALA A 43 -21.06 1.15 -4.86
N VAL A 44 -20.40 2.17 -4.29
CA VAL A 44 -20.71 3.58 -4.55
C VAL A 44 -19.73 4.11 -5.60
N ARG A 45 -20.24 4.66 -6.70
CA ARG A 45 -19.39 5.25 -7.73
C ARG A 45 -18.84 6.59 -7.28
N LEU A 46 -17.53 6.80 -7.45
CA LEU A 46 -16.92 8.12 -7.30
C LEU A 46 -17.30 8.99 -8.51
N ASN A 47 -17.71 10.23 -8.25
CA ASN A 47 -18.13 11.14 -9.32
C ASN A 47 -16.89 11.76 -10.02
N THR A 48 -16.26 10.97 -10.89
CA THR A 48 -15.14 11.40 -11.74
C THR A 48 -15.45 11.09 -13.20
N SER A 49 -14.92 11.90 -14.13
CA SER A 49 -15.09 11.70 -15.58
C SER A 49 -14.09 10.71 -16.18
N GLY A 50 -13.09 10.28 -15.42
CA GLY A 50 -12.03 9.41 -15.93
C GLY A 50 -11.16 8.77 -14.84
N LEU A 51 -10.22 7.94 -15.29
CA LEU A 51 -9.21 7.29 -14.45
C LEU A 51 -7.99 8.21 -14.27
N GLY A 52 -8.19 9.39 -13.67
CA GLY A 52 -7.06 10.24 -13.26
C GLY A 52 -6.36 9.68 -12.02
N ASP A 53 -5.23 10.30 -11.64
CA ASP A 53 -4.56 9.97 -10.38
C ASP A 53 -5.55 10.09 -9.21
N VAL A 54 -5.72 9.01 -8.46
CA VAL A 54 -6.51 8.96 -7.24
C VAL A 54 -5.63 8.47 -6.11
N GLN A 55 -5.65 9.14 -4.97
CA GLN A 55 -4.89 8.75 -3.79
C GLN A 55 -5.82 8.66 -2.58
N VAL A 56 -5.48 7.76 -1.67
CA VAL A 56 -6.21 7.51 -0.44
C VAL A 56 -5.30 7.83 0.73
N GLU A 57 -5.78 8.67 1.65
CA GLU A 57 -5.06 8.97 2.90
C GLU A 57 -6.07 9.10 4.05
N GLY A 58 -5.84 8.33 5.11
CA GLY A 58 -6.78 8.26 6.23
C GLY A 58 -8.18 7.86 5.78
N ASP A 59 -9.18 8.68 6.10
CA ASP A 59 -10.59 8.49 5.69
C ASP A 59 -10.99 9.44 4.54
N SER A 60 -10.05 9.71 3.64
CA SER A 60 -10.27 10.65 2.53
C SER A 60 -9.72 10.10 1.22
N ILE A 61 -10.38 10.47 0.15
CA ILE A 61 -10.05 10.15 -1.23
C ILE A 61 -9.79 11.46 -1.96
N TYR A 62 -8.67 11.55 -2.64
CA TYR A 62 -8.20 12.73 -3.36
C TYR A 62 -8.07 12.44 -4.84
N TYR A 63 -8.56 13.33 -5.69
CA TYR A 63 -8.45 13.21 -7.14
C TYR A 63 -8.53 14.58 -7.83
N ILE A 64 -7.96 14.69 -9.01
CA ILE A 64 -8.08 15.90 -9.85
C ILE A 64 -9.15 15.67 -10.89
N GLU A 65 -10.12 16.60 -10.94
CA GLU A 65 -11.19 16.63 -11.92
C GLU A 65 -11.47 18.06 -12.35
N ALA A 66 -11.63 18.28 -13.66
CA ALA A 66 -11.99 19.57 -14.25
C ALA A 66 -11.15 20.78 -13.76
N GLY A 67 -9.84 20.58 -13.52
CA GLY A 67 -8.95 21.64 -13.04
C GLY A 67 -9.10 21.97 -11.55
N SER A 68 -9.61 21.04 -10.77
CA SER A 68 -9.68 21.14 -9.31
C SER A 68 -9.20 19.85 -8.66
N LEU A 69 -8.45 19.98 -7.57
CA LEU A 69 -8.18 18.88 -6.65
C LEU A 69 -9.36 18.78 -5.68
N HIS A 70 -9.98 17.63 -5.65
CA HIS A 70 -11.12 17.31 -4.80
C HIS A 70 -10.71 16.43 -3.64
N CYS A 71 -11.32 16.63 -2.49
CA CYS A 71 -11.30 15.74 -1.35
C CYS A 71 -12.72 15.31 -1.00
N VAL A 72 -12.93 14.00 -0.92
CA VAL A 72 -14.18 13.40 -0.48
C VAL A 72 -13.90 12.41 0.65
N SER A 73 -14.90 12.10 1.45
CA SER A 73 -14.82 11.04 2.45
C SER A 73 -14.98 9.67 1.80
N SER A 74 -14.70 8.62 2.56
CA SER A 74 -14.82 7.22 2.14
C SER A 74 -16.25 6.77 1.78
N ASP A 75 -17.28 7.57 2.14
CA ASP A 75 -18.68 7.40 1.72
C ASP A 75 -19.06 8.31 0.54
N GLY A 76 -18.05 8.98 -0.08
CA GLY A 76 -18.24 9.82 -1.26
C GLY A 76 -18.76 11.23 -0.99
N LYS A 77 -18.92 11.64 0.29
CA LYS A 77 -19.36 12.99 0.61
C LYS A 77 -18.24 13.99 0.38
N PHE A 78 -18.60 15.09 -0.25
CA PHE A 78 -17.69 16.20 -0.49
C PHE A 78 -17.16 16.79 0.82
N LYS A 79 -15.85 17.02 0.88
CA LYS A 79 -15.19 17.73 1.99
C LYS A 79 -14.76 19.13 1.55
N TRP A 80 -13.93 19.22 0.52
CA TRP A 80 -13.44 20.46 -0.06
C TRP A 80 -12.88 20.25 -1.47
N ASN A 81 -12.65 21.35 -2.19
CA ASN A 81 -11.87 21.37 -3.41
C ASN A 81 -11.00 22.62 -3.48
N VAL A 82 -9.97 22.57 -4.31
CA VAL A 82 -9.08 23.71 -4.63
C VAL A 82 -8.74 23.70 -6.11
N GLY A 83 -8.81 24.88 -6.76
CA GLY A 83 -8.45 25.03 -8.17
C GLY A 83 -6.97 24.72 -8.39
N VAL A 84 -6.65 23.93 -9.42
CA VAL A 84 -5.30 23.55 -9.82
C VAL A 84 -5.13 23.71 -11.33
N ASP A 85 -3.89 23.72 -11.82
CA ASP A 85 -3.65 23.76 -13.26
C ASP A 85 -4.08 22.43 -13.91
N LYS A 86 -4.54 22.50 -15.15
CA LYS A 86 -4.83 21.30 -15.95
C LYS A 86 -3.56 20.46 -16.09
N ASN A 87 -3.69 19.15 -15.95
CA ASN A 87 -2.59 18.17 -15.95
C ASN A 87 -1.61 18.32 -14.77
N SER A 88 -2.03 18.90 -13.67
CA SER A 88 -1.26 18.86 -12.43
C SER A 88 -1.14 17.41 -11.94
N ARG A 89 0.03 17.11 -11.35
CA ARG A 89 0.25 15.93 -10.52
C ARG A 89 0.09 16.30 -9.07
N PHE A 90 -0.13 15.33 -8.22
CA PHE A 90 -0.16 15.57 -6.78
C PHE A 90 0.36 14.36 -6.00
N LYS A 91 0.82 14.60 -4.79
CA LYS A 91 1.17 13.55 -3.81
C LYS A 91 0.57 13.93 -2.46
N VAL A 92 -0.23 13.03 -1.93
CA VAL A 92 -0.81 13.17 -0.60
C VAL A 92 0.09 12.47 0.42
N THR A 93 0.27 13.11 1.55
CA THR A 93 0.90 12.52 2.74
C THR A 93 -0.02 12.75 3.92
N GLY A 94 0.19 12.05 5.04
CA GLY A 94 -0.57 12.28 6.27
C GLY A 94 -0.44 13.71 6.84
N LYS A 95 0.37 14.58 6.19
CA LYS A 95 0.71 15.94 6.68
C LYS A 95 0.25 17.06 5.74
N GLY A 96 0.13 16.79 4.45
CA GLY A 96 -0.26 17.78 3.47
C GLY A 96 -0.27 17.22 2.05
N ILE A 97 -0.54 18.08 1.09
CA ILE A 97 -0.60 17.72 -0.31
C ILE A 97 0.32 18.64 -1.10
N ALA A 98 1.25 18.03 -1.85
CA ALA A 98 1.99 18.72 -2.89
C ALA A 98 1.21 18.60 -4.21
N VAL A 99 0.96 19.71 -4.90
CA VAL A 99 0.34 19.74 -6.22
C VAL A 99 1.27 20.50 -7.16
N TRP A 100 1.66 19.90 -8.29
CA TRP A 100 2.60 20.54 -9.19
C TRP A 100 2.28 20.34 -10.67
N ASN A 101 2.74 21.30 -11.48
CA ASN A 101 2.70 21.24 -12.93
C ASN A 101 3.91 22.02 -13.49
N GLY A 102 4.82 21.32 -14.18
CA GLY A 102 6.08 21.91 -14.65
C GLY A 102 6.92 22.44 -13.49
N SER A 103 7.09 23.75 -13.39
CA SER A 103 7.82 24.44 -12.32
C SER A 103 6.92 25.07 -11.25
N ARG A 104 5.61 24.90 -11.34
CA ARG A 104 4.67 25.46 -10.37
C ARG A 104 4.37 24.42 -9.30
N LEU A 105 4.53 24.80 -8.05
CA LEU A 105 4.16 23.99 -6.88
C LEU A 105 3.12 24.73 -6.05
N ARG A 106 2.16 24.00 -5.51
CA ARG A 106 1.26 24.44 -4.44
C ARG A 106 1.35 23.46 -3.29
N ILE A 107 1.48 23.99 -2.10
CA ILE A 107 1.41 23.24 -0.85
C ILE A 107 0.00 23.45 -0.29
N VAL A 108 -0.75 22.36 -0.12
CA VAL A 108 -2.17 22.42 0.27
C VAL A 108 -2.35 21.71 1.61
N ASP A 109 -3.10 22.34 2.49
CA ASP A 109 -3.48 21.75 3.77
C ASP A 109 -4.40 20.55 3.58
N LEU A 110 -4.05 19.43 4.20
CA LEU A 110 -4.72 18.14 4.01
C LEU A 110 -6.20 18.18 4.44
N LYS A 111 -6.52 18.93 5.49
CA LYS A 111 -7.85 18.92 6.13
C LYS A 111 -8.81 19.92 5.49
N THR A 112 -8.29 21.08 5.13
CA THR A 112 -9.11 22.24 4.73
C THR A 112 -9.07 22.55 3.23
N GLY A 113 -8.06 22.04 2.51
CA GLY A 113 -7.82 22.39 1.11
C GLY A 113 -7.26 23.81 0.90
N VAL A 114 -6.89 24.51 1.98
CA VAL A 114 -6.30 25.84 1.88
C VAL A 114 -4.89 25.74 1.32
N VAL A 115 -4.57 26.59 0.34
CA VAL A 115 -3.20 26.71 -0.19
C VAL A 115 -2.34 27.43 0.87
N LEU A 116 -1.36 26.73 1.41
CA LEU A 116 -0.44 27.25 2.43
C LEU A 116 0.71 28.03 1.79
N GLY A 117 1.21 27.56 0.65
CA GLY A 117 2.32 28.18 -0.04
C GLY A 117 2.38 27.86 -1.53
N ASN A 118 3.04 28.76 -2.28
CA ASN A 118 3.32 28.62 -3.72
C ASN A 118 4.80 28.97 -3.96
N PRO A 119 5.74 28.06 -3.63
CA PRO A 119 7.15 28.36 -3.83
C PRO A 119 7.49 28.57 -5.30
N SER A 120 8.40 29.52 -5.57
CA SER A 120 8.94 29.74 -6.91
C SER A 120 10.04 28.71 -7.19
N ILE A 121 9.79 27.78 -8.09
CA ILE A 121 10.70 26.71 -8.46
C ILE A 121 11.38 27.03 -9.79
N ASN A 122 12.70 26.96 -9.81
CA ASN A 122 13.46 27.10 -11.05
C ASN A 122 13.84 25.70 -11.56
N GLY A 123 13.06 25.18 -12.50
CA GLY A 123 13.25 23.87 -13.11
C GLY A 123 11.97 23.01 -13.13
N SER A 124 12.04 21.87 -13.78
CA SER A 124 10.92 20.94 -13.87
C SER A 124 10.85 20.08 -12.62
N ILE A 125 9.69 20.05 -11.97
CA ILE A 125 9.44 19.25 -10.78
C ILE A 125 9.21 17.79 -11.20
N LEU A 126 10.04 16.89 -10.68
CA LEU A 126 9.89 15.43 -10.83
C LEU A 126 8.94 14.87 -9.79
N SER A 127 9.14 15.26 -8.53
CA SER A 127 8.27 14.86 -7.40
C SER A 127 8.30 15.91 -6.31
N ALA A 128 7.29 15.91 -5.45
CA ALA A 128 7.25 16.74 -4.26
C ALA A 128 6.51 16.03 -3.12
N VAL A 129 6.94 16.25 -1.88
CA VAL A 129 6.34 15.68 -0.66
C VAL A 129 6.19 16.74 0.40
N VAL A 130 5.14 16.62 1.22
CA VAL A 130 4.87 17.55 2.32
C VAL A 130 5.02 16.82 3.66
N GLY A 131 5.79 17.41 4.58
CA GLY A 131 5.93 16.97 5.96
C GLY A 131 5.19 17.89 6.93
N ASP A 132 5.49 17.76 8.23
CA ASP A 132 4.84 18.56 9.28
C ASP A 132 5.21 20.04 9.22
N VAL A 133 6.46 20.36 8.85
CA VAL A 133 7.01 21.73 8.90
C VAL A 133 7.53 22.18 7.54
N TYR A 134 7.99 21.24 6.73
CA TYR A 134 8.65 21.50 5.46
C TYR A 134 8.01 20.74 4.31
N ALA A 135 8.26 21.20 3.09
CA ALA A 135 8.03 20.45 1.87
C ALA A 135 9.36 20.24 1.15
N ALA A 136 9.50 19.08 0.48
CA ALA A 136 10.65 18.78 -0.35
C ALA A 136 10.22 18.66 -1.80
N VAL A 137 11.04 19.20 -2.71
CA VAL A 137 10.79 19.27 -4.15
C VAL A 137 12.00 18.73 -4.88
N VAL A 138 11.85 17.63 -5.59
CA VAL A 138 12.89 17.07 -6.46
C VAL A 138 12.76 17.70 -7.85
N ILE A 139 13.82 18.36 -8.29
CA ILE A 139 13.87 19.07 -9.57
C ILE A 139 14.83 18.32 -10.48
N GLY A 140 14.41 18.07 -11.72
CA GLY A 140 15.19 17.34 -12.73
C GLY A 140 16.34 18.12 -13.36
N PRO A 141 17.22 17.43 -14.13
CA PRO A 141 16.99 16.10 -14.72
C PRO A 141 17.18 14.94 -13.73
N GLU A 142 16.65 13.76 -14.07
CA GLU A 142 16.51 12.60 -13.20
C GLU A 142 17.83 12.11 -12.57
N HIS A 143 18.92 12.08 -13.35
CA HIS A 143 20.24 11.61 -12.91
C HIS A 143 21.16 12.75 -12.40
N ASN A 144 20.62 13.92 -12.21
CA ASN A 144 21.34 15.08 -11.68
C ASN A 144 20.33 16.01 -10.99
N SER A 145 19.56 15.46 -10.08
CA SER A 145 18.49 16.18 -9.43
C SER A 145 19.02 17.18 -8.41
N THR A 146 18.26 18.26 -8.23
CA THR A 146 18.39 19.17 -7.10
C THR A 146 17.17 18.99 -6.21
N ILE A 147 17.35 19.03 -4.89
CA ILE A 147 16.24 18.98 -3.96
C ILE A 147 16.16 20.30 -3.22
N LEU A 148 15.02 20.98 -3.36
CA LEU A 148 14.69 22.16 -2.58
C LEU A 148 13.87 21.76 -1.35
N LEU A 149 14.27 22.24 -0.20
CA LEU A 149 13.47 22.18 1.03
C LEU A 149 12.86 23.56 1.28
N THR A 150 11.56 23.63 1.41
CA THR A 150 10.82 24.86 1.71
C THR A 150 10.08 24.74 3.03
N ASP A 151 9.79 25.87 3.69
CA ASP A 151 8.73 25.88 4.69
C ASP A 151 7.35 25.69 4.01
N LEU A 152 6.31 25.49 4.79
CA LEU A 152 4.97 25.30 4.23
C LEU A 152 4.41 26.58 3.57
N GLY A 153 4.96 27.75 3.90
CA GLY A 153 4.65 29.02 3.23
C GLY A 153 5.30 29.19 1.86
N GLY A 154 6.26 28.31 1.52
CA GLY A 154 6.95 28.30 0.24
C GLY A 154 8.29 29.03 0.23
N ASN A 155 8.83 29.47 1.37
CA ASN A 155 10.18 30.04 1.44
C ASN A 155 11.20 28.91 1.39
N ILE A 156 12.23 29.07 0.53
CA ILE A 156 13.32 28.09 0.44
C ILE A 156 14.16 28.16 1.72
N VAL A 157 14.31 27.02 2.40
CA VAL A 157 15.07 26.85 3.63
C VAL A 157 16.44 26.23 3.34
N ASP A 158 16.49 25.30 2.37
CA ASP A 158 17.70 24.59 2.02
C ASP A 158 17.70 24.11 0.54
N THR A 159 18.89 23.87 0.01
CA THR A 159 19.07 23.33 -1.36
C THR A 159 20.15 22.27 -1.32
N LEU A 160 19.78 21.04 -1.71
CA LEU A 160 20.68 19.90 -1.77
C LEU A 160 21.01 19.61 -3.24
N THR A 161 22.30 19.65 -3.60
CA THR A 161 22.80 19.57 -5.00
C THR A 161 23.72 18.37 -5.24
N ASP A 162 24.00 17.54 -4.23
CA ASP A 162 25.03 16.49 -4.27
C ASP A 162 24.49 15.17 -4.88
N PHE A 163 23.58 15.25 -5.88
CA PHE A 163 22.96 14.09 -6.52
C PHE A 163 23.39 13.91 -7.98
N LYS A 164 24.66 14.25 -8.26
CA LYS A 164 25.23 14.05 -9.59
C LYS A 164 25.42 12.54 -9.85
N ASP A 165 24.99 12.13 -11.05
CA ASP A 165 25.09 10.76 -11.55
C ASP A 165 24.35 9.69 -10.70
N VAL A 166 23.42 10.13 -9.82
CA VAL A 166 22.57 9.25 -9.04
C VAL A 166 21.09 9.54 -9.31
N THR A 167 20.25 8.53 -9.19
CA THR A 167 18.79 8.67 -9.30
C THR A 167 18.17 8.74 -7.90
N VAL A 168 17.34 9.75 -7.66
CA VAL A 168 16.50 9.84 -6.47
C VAL A 168 15.32 8.88 -6.65
N LEU A 169 15.30 7.79 -5.88
CA LEU A 169 14.25 6.78 -5.94
C LEU A 169 13.01 7.20 -5.15
N ASP A 170 13.21 7.71 -3.93
CA ASP A 170 12.13 8.21 -3.07
C ASP A 170 12.69 9.20 -2.05
N CYS A 171 11.81 10.00 -1.47
CA CYS A 171 12.15 10.90 -0.38
C CYS A 171 10.92 11.19 0.48
N GLY A 172 11.16 11.65 1.71
CA GLY A 172 10.11 11.98 2.65
C GLY A 172 10.61 12.59 3.93
N PHE A 173 9.68 12.77 4.85
CA PHE A 173 9.96 13.30 6.20
C PHE A 173 9.71 12.23 7.24
N PHE A 174 10.45 12.32 8.34
CA PHE A 174 10.19 11.52 9.53
C PHE A 174 8.90 12.02 10.20
N GLU A 175 8.08 11.10 10.64
CA GLU A 175 6.86 11.44 11.35
C GLU A 175 7.16 12.19 12.66
N GLY A 176 6.50 13.34 12.86
CA GLY A 176 6.66 14.16 14.05
C GLY A 176 8.06 14.79 14.24
N ARG A 177 8.90 14.83 13.21
CA ARG A 177 10.26 15.39 13.26
C ARG A 177 10.55 16.28 12.07
N GLU A 178 11.50 17.18 12.21
CA GLU A 178 11.99 18.06 11.14
C GLU A 178 13.05 17.39 10.25
N LEU A 179 13.18 16.07 10.29
CA LEU A 179 14.19 15.34 9.53
C LEU A 179 13.62 14.94 8.17
N PHE A 180 14.42 15.14 7.14
CA PHE A 180 14.17 14.73 5.77
C PHE A 180 15.06 13.54 5.42
N TRP A 181 14.56 12.58 4.67
CA TRP A 181 15.33 11.45 4.17
C TRP A 181 15.21 11.33 2.65
N ILE A 182 16.27 10.79 2.06
CA ILE A 182 16.38 10.55 0.61
C ILE A 182 16.91 9.14 0.40
N MET A 183 16.32 8.43 -0.53
CA MET A 183 16.82 7.16 -1.04
C MET A 183 17.32 7.36 -2.48
N THR A 184 18.58 7.02 -2.73
CA THR A 184 19.21 7.17 -4.04
C THR A 184 19.78 5.86 -4.54
N LEU A 185 19.88 5.73 -5.86
CA LEU A 185 20.55 4.63 -6.57
C LEU A 185 21.68 5.21 -7.43
N ASP A 186 22.90 4.77 -7.17
CA ASP A 186 24.04 4.93 -8.06
C ASP A 186 24.20 3.64 -8.87
N SER A 187 24.06 3.76 -10.19
CA SER A 187 24.22 2.66 -11.15
C SER A 187 25.43 2.84 -12.05
N THR A 188 26.32 3.79 -11.74
CA THR A 188 27.52 4.10 -12.56
C THR A 188 28.67 3.14 -12.32
N GLY A 189 28.69 2.46 -11.19
CA GLY A 189 29.69 1.44 -10.82
C GLY A 189 29.41 0.06 -11.43
N SER A 190 30.26 -0.91 -11.09
CA SER A 190 30.09 -2.32 -11.47
C SER A 190 28.93 -3.01 -10.74
N LEU A 191 28.54 -2.49 -9.59
CA LEU A 191 27.41 -2.93 -8.78
C LEU A 191 26.53 -1.73 -8.45
N PRO A 192 25.21 -1.90 -8.41
CA PRO A 192 24.32 -0.85 -7.96
C PRO A 192 24.59 -0.54 -6.49
N CYS A 193 24.58 0.75 -6.13
CA CYS A 193 24.77 1.19 -4.76
C CYS A 193 23.52 2.00 -4.34
N CYS A 194 22.78 1.48 -3.38
CA CYS A 194 21.68 2.21 -2.76
C CYS A 194 22.16 2.95 -1.52
N LYS A 195 21.79 4.22 -1.41
CA LYS A 195 22.09 5.05 -0.23
C LYS A 195 20.80 5.66 0.32
N ILE A 196 20.61 5.53 1.61
CA ILE A 196 19.56 6.23 2.36
C ILE A 196 20.28 7.30 3.20
N SER A 197 20.04 8.56 2.89
CA SER A 197 20.63 9.70 3.60
C SER A 197 19.57 10.46 4.38
N THR A 198 19.94 11.00 5.52
CA THR A 198 19.08 11.83 6.35
C THR A 198 19.66 13.23 6.51
N PHE A 199 18.79 14.22 6.49
CA PHE A 199 19.15 15.64 6.56
C PHE A 199 18.29 16.37 7.57
N LYS A 200 18.87 17.30 8.27
CA LYS A 200 18.12 18.34 8.97
C LYS A 200 18.13 19.58 8.09
N PRO A 201 16.95 20.15 7.71
CA PRO A 201 16.89 21.37 6.89
C PRO A 201 17.78 22.49 7.43
N GLY A 202 18.55 23.15 6.56
CA GLY A 202 19.55 24.15 6.92
C GLY A 202 20.83 23.60 7.56
N LYS A 203 21.00 22.27 7.57
CA LYS A 203 22.21 21.58 8.08
C LYS A 203 22.68 20.55 7.08
N ARG A 204 23.90 20.03 7.28
CA ARG A 204 24.46 18.95 6.46
C ARG A 204 23.75 17.61 6.71
N GLU A 205 24.09 16.62 5.89
CA GLU A 205 23.72 15.22 6.12
C GLU A 205 23.98 14.82 7.56
N THR A 206 22.96 14.22 8.19
CA THR A 206 23.01 13.83 9.61
C THR A 206 23.32 12.36 9.80
N GLY A 207 23.15 11.54 8.74
CA GLY A 207 23.47 10.12 8.74
C GLY A 207 23.18 9.50 7.40
N SER A 208 23.82 8.36 7.14
CA SER A 208 23.56 7.57 5.93
C SER A 208 23.74 6.07 6.16
N ILE A 209 22.98 5.29 5.39
CA ILE A 209 23.09 3.85 5.24
C ILE A 209 23.40 3.58 3.79
N THR A 210 24.43 2.78 3.51
CA THR A 210 24.81 2.39 2.16
C THR A 210 24.68 0.89 2.00
N ASP A 211 24.01 0.44 0.95
CA ASP A 211 23.86 -0.97 0.59
C ASP A 211 24.40 -1.18 -0.84
N MET A 212 25.42 -2.00 -0.96
CA MET A 212 26.08 -2.37 -2.22
C MET A 212 25.79 -3.82 -2.64
N GLU A 213 24.96 -4.54 -1.88
CA GLU A 213 24.67 -5.95 -2.13
C GLU A 213 23.33 -6.15 -2.85
N GLN A 214 22.45 -5.14 -2.79
CA GLN A 214 21.10 -5.24 -3.35
C GLN A 214 20.56 -3.87 -3.75
N VAL A 215 19.49 -3.87 -4.53
CA VAL A 215 18.69 -2.67 -4.80
C VAL A 215 17.59 -2.55 -3.74
N ILE A 216 17.64 -1.46 -2.94
CA ILE A 216 16.57 -1.12 -2.01
C ILE A 216 15.47 -0.39 -2.80
N TYR A 217 14.23 -0.85 -2.71
CA TYR A 217 13.09 -0.24 -3.39
C TYR A 217 12.01 0.28 -2.43
N LYS A 218 12.11 -0.02 -1.13
CA LYS A 218 11.22 0.52 -0.10
C LYS A 218 11.97 0.75 1.19
N VAL A 219 11.74 1.91 1.81
CA VAL A 219 12.25 2.23 3.14
C VAL A 219 11.09 2.67 4.05
N MET A 220 11.17 2.28 5.31
CA MET A 220 10.21 2.65 6.35
C MET A 220 10.96 3.15 7.57
N PHE A 221 10.59 4.33 8.03
CA PHE A 221 11.09 4.90 9.28
C PHE A 221 10.06 4.65 10.38
N ARG A 222 10.48 4.01 11.45
CA ARG A 222 9.64 3.67 12.60
C ARG A 222 10.18 4.37 13.87
N SER A 223 9.43 4.30 14.97
CA SER A 223 9.81 4.99 16.21
C SER A 223 11.21 4.60 16.71
N SER A 224 11.63 3.34 16.53
CA SER A 224 12.89 2.81 17.06
C SER A 224 13.85 2.22 16.02
N TYR A 225 13.43 2.08 14.74
CA TYR A 225 14.25 1.46 13.71
C TYR A 225 13.93 1.96 12.30
N ILE A 226 14.84 1.67 11.38
CA ILE A 226 14.69 1.88 9.93
C ILE A 226 14.63 0.51 9.27
N CYS A 227 13.60 0.23 8.49
CA CYS A 227 13.48 -1.00 7.73
C CYS A 227 13.67 -0.71 6.25
N ALA A 228 14.64 -1.36 5.62
CA ALA A 228 14.92 -1.27 4.20
C ALA A 228 14.59 -2.60 3.52
N VAL A 229 13.68 -2.58 2.54
CA VAL A 229 13.30 -3.75 1.74
C VAL A 229 14.02 -3.66 0.41
N GLY A 230 14.86 -4.65 0.16
CA GLY A 230 15.62 -4.78 -1.07
C GLY A 230 15.23 -6.01 -1.87
N THR A 231 15.96 -6.26 -2.94
CA THR A 231 15.74 -7.40 -3.85
C THR A 231 16.04 -8.75 -3.21
N ASP A 232 16.98 -8.79 -2.26
CA ASP A 232 17.48 -10.02 -1.66
C ASP A 232 17.13 -10.13 -0.17
N TYR A 233 17.21 -9.01 0.53
CA TYR A 233 16.99 -8.95 1.97
C TYR A 233 16.09 -7.78 2.37
N MET A 234 15.30 -8.01 3.38
CA MET A 234 14.77 -6.97 4.25
C MET A 234 15.75 -6.80 5.42
N ARG A 235 16.27 -5.60 5.60
CA ARG A 235 17.25 -5.26 6.64
C ARG A 235 16.67 -4.23 7.60
N VAL A 236 17.01 -4.37 8.86
CA VAL A 236 16.60 -3.46 9.91
C VAL A 236 17.84 -2.77 10.49
N TYR A 237 17.78 -1.45 10.62
CA TYR A 237 18.86 -0.62 11.16
C TYR A 237 18.34 0.16 12.36
N ASP A 238 19.19 0.40 13.33
CA ASP A 238 18.92 1.41 14.34
C ASP A 238 19.18 2.83 13.80
N TYR A 239 18.86 3.83 14.57
CA TYR A 239 19.05 5.24 14.18
C TYR A 239 20.53 5.71 14.24
N THR A 240 21.46 4.84 14.60
CA THR A 240 22.92 5.09 14.42
C THR A 240 23.40 4.58 13.03
N GLY A 241 22.54 3.88 12.29
CA GLY A 241 22.85 3.24 11.02
C GLY A 241 23.43 1.83 11.16
N ALA A 242 23.48 1.28 12.38
CA ALA A 242 23.96 -0.08 12.61
C ALA A 242 22.88 -1.12 12.28
N GLU A 243 23.23 -2.10 11.44
CA GLU A 243 22.33 -3.19 11.08
C GLU A 243 22.07 -4.11 12.27
N GLN A 244 20.82 -4.46 12.50
CA GLN A 244 20.38 -5.47 13.44
C GLN A 244 20.30 -6.83 12.71
N ALA A 245 21.46 -7.51 12.60
CA ALA A 245 21.60 -8.72 11.79
C ALA A 245 20.66 -9.86 12.19
N ASP A 246 20.21 -9.91 13.46
CA ASP A 246 19.23 -10.86 13.97
C ASP A 246 17.79 -10.61 13.50
N GLN A 247 17.58 -9.47 12.83
CA GLN A 247 16.30 -9.07 12.23
C GLN A 247 16.34 -9.08 10.68
N ARG A 248 17.46 -9.50 10.10
CA ARG A 248 17.58 -9.66 8.64
C ARG A 248 16.69 -10.79 8.16
N VAL A 249 15.88 -10.55 7.14
CA VAL A 249 15.01 -11.55 6.52
C VAL A 249 15.37 -11.67 5.04
N MET A 250 15.65 -12.89 4.58
CA MET A 250 15.85 -13.16 3.15
C MET A 250 14.52 -13.04 2.42
N VAL A 251 14.46 -12.17 1.39
CA VAL A 251 13.27 -11.98 0.55
C VAL A 251 13.59 -12.26 -0.94
N TYR A 252 14.75 -12.81 -1.25
CA TYR A 252 15.12 -13.21 -2.61
C TYR A 252 14.04 -14.09 -3.24
N GLY A 253 13.62 -13.74 -4.45
CA GLY A 253 12.51 -14.41 -5.14
C GLY A 253 11.12 -13.93 -4.75
N TRP A 254 11.02 -12.97 -3.83
CA TRP A 254 9.76 -12.38 -3.35
C TRP A 254 9.75 -10.87 -3.55
N TYR A 255 8.59 -10.33 -3.86
CA TYR A 255 8.36 -8.89 -4.02
C TYR A 255 7.33 -8.40 -3.01
N LEU A 256 7.59 -7.26 -2.37
CA LEU A 256 6.64 -6.61 -1.45
C LEU A 256 5.49 -5.99 -2.25
N GLU A 257 4.36 -6.68 -2.28
CA GLU A 257 3.16 -6.25 -3.01
C GLU A 257 2.35 -5.22 -2.23
N SER A 258 2.22 -5.42 -0.92
CA SER A 258 1.44 -4.53 -0.07
C SER A 258 1.95 -4.54 1.36
N MET A 259 1.73 -3.44 2.05
CA MET A 259 1.94 -3.36 3.50
C MET A 259 0.88 -2.46 4.13
N ASP A 260 0.54 -2.73 5.38
CA ASP A 260 -0.18 -1.77 6.20
C ASP A 260 0.78 -0.64 6.60
N GLY A 261 0.42 0.60 6.27
CA GLY A 261 1.25 1.77 6.60
C GLY A 261 1.22 2.17 8.07
N SER A 262 0.32 1.62 8.87
CA SER A 262 0.08 1.99 10.26
C SER A 262 0.97 1.25 11.25
N GLY A 263 1.34 1.93 12.33
CA GLY A 263 2.05 1.34 13.47
C GLY A 263 3.51 0.96 13.24
N ASP A 264 4.17 0.51 14.31
CA ASP A 264 5.59 0.16 14.31
C ASP A 264 5.88 -1.20 13.68
N ASN A 265 4.93 -2.15 13.72
CA ASN A 265 5.06 -3.48 13.12
C ASN A 265 4.02 -3.69 12.02
N PRO A 266 4.22 -3.13 10.82
CA PRO A 266 3.28 -3.30 9.71
C PRO A 266 3.20 -4.75 9.24
N LEU A 267 2.01 -5.19 8.85
CA LEU A 267 1.85 -6.42 8.10
C LEU A 267 2.35 -6.20 6.68
N MET A 268 3.35 -6.94 6.26
CA MET A 268 3.93 -6.93 4.93
C MET A 268 3.53 -8.19 4.15
N LEU A 269 3.06 -8.01 2.93
CA LEU A 269 2.64 -9.09 2.04
C LEU A 269 3.62 -9.20 0.88
N PHE A 270 4.35 -10.31 0.84
CA PHE A 270 5.26 -10.63 -0.24
C PHE A 270 4.66 -11.68 -1.16
N VAL A 271 4.88 -11.50 -2.45
CA VAL A 271 4.44 -12.42 -3.51
C VAL A 271 5.65 -12.93 -4.30
N PRO A 272 5.58 -14.14 -4.90
CA PRO A 272 6.66 -14.62 -5.74
C PRO A 272 6.94 -13.69 -6.93
N ASN A 273 8.20 -13.41 -7.23
CA ASN A 273 8.60 -12.51 -8.33
C ASN A 273 8.07 -12.93 -9.71
N ASN A 274 7.85 -14.23 -9.92
CA ASN A 274 7.31 -14.77 -11.17
C ASN A 274 5.79 -14.58 -11.31
N GLN A 275 5.13 -14.07 -10.28
CA GLN A 275 3.69 -13.77 -10.28
C GLN A 275 3.42 -12.25 -10.35
N SER A 276 4.46 -11.44 -10.49
CA SER A 276 4.34 -9.99 -10.69
C SER A 276 4.15 -9.66 -12.18
N GLY A 277 3.23 -8.75 -12.52
CA GLY A 277 2.98 -8.28 -13.89
C GLY A 277 1.50 -8.30 -14.30
N GLU A 278 1.21 -8.03 -15.57
CA GLU A 278 -0.15 -7.86 -16.11
C GLU A 278 -1.09 -9.07 -15.94
N SER A 279 -0.54 -10.25 -15.65
CA SER A 279 -1.31 -11.50 -15.46
C SER A 279 -1.14 -12.06 -14.05
N MET A 280 -1.06 -11.20 -13.04
CA MET A 280 -0.90 -11.62 -11.66
C MET A 280 -1.97 -12.66 -11.27
N ARG A 281 -1.50 -13.82 -10.81
CA ARG A 281 -2.33 -14.87 -10.22
C ARG A 281 -1.71 -15.30 -8.91
N ILE A 282 -1.97 -14.50 -7.89
CA ILE A 282 -1.39 -14.68 -6.57
C ILE A 282 -2.28 -15.62 -5.76
N SER A 283 -1.76 -16.77 -5.38
CA SER A 283 -2.40 -17.68 -4.42
C SER A 283 -1.57 -17.85 -3.16
N ASP A 284 -0.25 -17.76 -3.29
CA ASP A 284 0.70 -17.95 -2.20
C ASP A 284 1.27 -16.60 -1.77
N ILE A 285 1.10 -16.29 -0.50
CA ILE A 285 1.46 -15.00 0.08
C ILE A 285 2.34 -15.26 1.29
N ARG A 286 3.54 -14.71 1.29
CA ARG A 286 4.41 -14.70 2.45
C ARG A 286 4.11 -13.47 3.27
N CYS A 287 3.55 -13.66 4.44
CA CYS A 287 3.15 -12.61 5.37
C CYS A 287 4.23 -12.44 6.43
N ILE A 288 4.76 -11.22 6.56
CA ILE A 288 5.79 -10.89 7.55
C ILE A 288 5.28 -9.76 8.44
N LYS A 289 5.42 -9.93 9.76
CA LYS A 289 5.09 -8.91 10.75
C LYS A 289 6.12 -8.94 11.88
N GLY A 290 7.00 -7.93 11.92
CA GLY A 290 8.15 -7.95 12.82
C GLY A 290 9.11 -9.10 12.48
N LYS A 291 9.31 -10.02 13.46
CA LYS A 291 10.14 -11.24 13.30
C LYS A 291 9.33 -12.47 12.89
N ASP A 292 8.02 -12.37 12.94
CA ASP A 292 7.13 -13.51 12.65
C ASP A 292 6.79 -13.55 11.17
N GLU A 293 6.81 -14.76 10.61
CA GLU A 293 6.38 -14.99 9.22
C GLU A 293 5.50 -16.23 9.12
N TYR A 294 4.60 -16.22 8.16
CA TYR A 294 3.81 -17.39 7.81
C TYR A 294 3.39 -17.34 6.33
N MET A 295 3.09 -18.52 5.78
CA MET A 295 2.53 -18.64 4.44
C MET A 295 1.01 -18.68 4.50
N LEU A 296 0.37 -17.79 3.75
CA LEU A 296 -1.07 -17.79 3.53
C LEU A 296 -1.34 -18.27 2.10
N HIS A 297 -2.27 -19.20 1.97
CA HIS A 297 -2.75 -19.67 0.66
C HIS A 297 -4.22 -19.29 0.49
N PHE A 298 -4.54 -18.50 -0.53
CA PHE A 298 -5.92 -18.20 -0.87
C PHE A 298 -6.52 -19.27 -1.79
N PRO A 299 -7.81 -19.63 -1.60
CA PRO A 299 -8.48 -20.64 -2.41
C PRO A 299 -8.80 -20.15 -3.84
N VAL A 300 -8.61 -18.85 -4.10
CA VAL A 300 -8.76 -18.20 -5.41
C VAL A 300 -7.49 -17.45 -5.76
N ALA A 301 -7.12 -17.46 -7.03
CA ALA A 301 -6.00 -16.68 -7.53
C ALA A 301 -6.39 -15.20 -7.57
N CYS A 302 -5.69 -14.38 -6.79
CA CYS A 302 -5.92 -12.94 -6.70
C CYS A 302 -5.09 -12.17 -7.73
N THR A 303 -5.61 -11.05 -8.20
CA THR A 303 -4.89 -10.11 -9.08
C THR A 303 -4.29 -8.94 -8.31
N GLN A 304 -4.81 -8.65 -7.11
CA GLN A 304 -4.38 -7.55 -6.24
C GLN A 304 -4.44 -7.99 -4.78
N LEU A 305 -3.47 -7.54 -4.00
CA LEU A 305 -3.45 -7.74 -2.55
C LEU A 305 -3.37 -6.40 -1.83
N LYS A 306 -4.04 -6.31 -0.69
CA LYS A 306 -3.92 -5.18 0.25
C LYS A 306 -3.86 -5.69 1.68
N ALA A 307 -2.91 -5.14 2.45
CA ALA A 307 -2.86 -5.27 3.89
C ALA A 307 -3.59 -4.08 4.54
N PHE A 308 -4.37 -4.33 5.57
CA PHE A 308 -4.97 -3.31 6.41
C PHE A 308 -5.11 -3.81 7.84
N GLY A 309 -4.37 -3.22 8.77
CA GLY A 309 -4.17 -3.77 10.12
C GLY A 309 -3.63 -5.19 10.03
N ASP A 310 -4.29 -6.12 10.68
CA ASP A 310 -3.96 -7.54 10.63
C ASP A 310 -4.76 -8.32 9.57
N THR A 311 -5.43 -7.64 8.67
CA THR A 311 -6.26 -8.26 7.65
C THR A 311 -5.58 -8.24 6.28
N VAL A 312 -5.63 -9.38 5.60
CA VAL A 312 -5.17 -9.57 4.22
C VAL A 312 -6.39 -9.64 3.32
N TYR A 313 -6.48 -8.73 2.36
CA TYR A 313 -7.52 -8.70 1.34
C TYR A 313 -6.91 -9.10 -0.01
N GLY A 314 -7.47 -10.15 -0.64
CA GLY A 314 -7.11 -10.59 -1.97
C GLY A 314 -8.27 -10.40 -2.94
N PHE A 315 -8.08 -9.59 -3.97
CA PHE A 315 -9.10 -9.30 -4.98
C PHE A 315 -8.88 -10.17 -6.21
N SER A 316 -9.93 -10.78 -6.71
CA SER A 316 -9.92 -11.68 -7.87
C SER A 316 -11.15 -11.40 -8.74
N GLY A 317 -11.06 -10.40 -9.62
CA GLY A 317 -12.19 -10.00 -10.46
C GLY A 317 -13.44 -9.68 -9.65
N ASP A 318 -14.37 -10.62 -9.60
CA ASP A 318 -15.66 -10.52 -8.89
C ASP A 318 -15.65 -11.13 -7.47
N LYS A 319 -14.48 -11.54 -6.97
CA LYS A 319 -14.34 -12.18 -5.65
C LYS A 319 -13.34 -11.45 -4.77
N LEU A 320 -13.60 -11.50 -3.47
CA LEU A 320 -12.72 -11.01 -2.41
C LEU A 320 -12.43 -12.16 -1.45
N ALA A 321 -11.16 -12.50 -1.31
CA ALA A 321 -10.67 -13.39 -0.26
C ALA A 321 -10.18 -12.54 0.93
N VAL A 322 -10.58 -12.91 2.13
CA VAL A 322 -10.23 -12.20 3.37
C VAL A 322 -9.66 -13.18 4.37
N SER A 323 -8.47 -12.88 4.90
CA SER A 323 -7.83 -13.63 5.98
C SER A 323 -7.29 -12.67 7.03
N THR A 324 -7.04 -13.19 8.22
CA THR A 324 -6.40 -12.43 9.30
C THR A 324 -5.00 -12.99 9.56
N TYR A 325 -4.06 -12.12 9.91
CA TYR A 325 -2.70 -12.51 10.29
C TYR A 325 -2.69 -13.68 11.27
N GLY A 326 -1.87 -14.69 10.99
CA GLY A 326 -1.77 -15.91 11.79
C GLY A 326 -2.87 -16.94 11.56
N SER A 327 -3.85 -16.66 10.67
CA SER A 327 -4.89 -17.63 10.28
C SER A 327 -4.56 -18.23 8.92
N THR A 328 -4.74 -19.54 8.79
CA THR A 328 -4.70 -20.25 7.50
C THR A 328 -6.08 -20.30 6.82
N ALA A 329 -7.14 -19.96 7.55
CA ALA A 329 -8.49 -19.88 7.01
C ALA A 329 -8.74 -18.55 6.32
N SER A 330 -9.52 -18.58 5.24
CA SER A 330 -9.98 -17.41 4.51
C SER A 330 -11.47 -17.48 4.22
N ASN A 331 -12.14 -16.34 4.29
CA ASN A 331 -13.53 -16.18 3.89
C ASN A 331 -13.57 -15.65 2.45
N LEU A 332 -14.52 -16.13 1.66
CA LEU A 332 -14.79 -15.63 0.32
C LEU A 332 -16.07 -14.80 0.29
N TYR A 333 -16.01 -13.69 -0.44
CA TYR A 333 -17.13 -12.80 -0.65
C TYR A 333 -17.30 -12.53 -2.14
N ALA A 334 -18.54 -12.41 -2.61
CA ALA A 334 -18.84 -11.92 -3.94
C ALA A 334 -18.78 -10.39 -3.95
N LEU A 335 -17.97 -9.81 -4.85
CA LEU A 335 -17.91 -8.37 -5.06
C LEU A 335 -19.13 -7.91 -5.90
N PRO A 336 -19.65 -6.69 -5.65
CA PRO A 336 -20.79 -6.15 -6.38
C PRO A 336 -20.42 -5.76 -7.83
N LEU A 337 -19.13 -5.80 -8.19
CA LEU A 337 -18.61 -5.49 -9.51
C LEU A 337 -17.25 -6.16 -9.73
N SER A 338 -16.81 -6.27 -10.99
CA SER A 338 -15.49 -6.79 -11.31
C SER A 338 -14.42 -5.72 -11.08
N VAL A 339 -13.45 -6.02 -10.21
CA VAL A 339 -12.34 -5.12 -9.84
C VAL A 339 -11.13 -5.41 -10.73
N SER A 340 -10.64 -4.38 -11.42
CA SER A 340 -9.40 -4.45 -12.21
C SER A 340 -8.18 -3.97 -11.43
N GLU A 341 -8.35 -2.98 -10.55
CA GLU A 341 -7.28 -2.43 -9.74
C GLU A 341 -7.82 -1.95 -8.39
N VAL A 342 -6.99 -2.05 -7.34
CA VAL A 342 -7.28 -1.52 -6.00
C VAL A 342 -6.31 -0.38 -5.69
N ILE A 343 -6.81 0.84 -5.71
CA ILE A 343 -6.02 2.05 -5.44
C ILE A 343 -5.54 2.06 -3.99
N GLY A 344 -6.48 1.86 -3.05
CA GLY A 344 -6.15 1.87 -1.62
C GLY A 344 -7.34 1.49 -0.75
N ILE A 345 -7.10 1.41 0.55
CA ILE A 345 -8.14 1.18 1.57
C ILE A 345 -8.11 2.36 2.53
N THR A 346 -9.26 2.99 2.77
CA THR A 346 -9.41 4.09 3.73
C THR A 346 -9.37 3.59 5.17
N ALA A 347 -9.14 4.48 6.13
CA ALA A 347 -9.08 4.15 7.56
C ALA A 347 -10.36 3.48 8.08
N ASN A 348 -11.51 3.72 7.46
CA ASN A 348 -12.78 3.08 7.81
C ASN A 348 -13.06 1.81 6.97
N ARG A 349 -12.02 1.19 6.37
CA ARG A 349 -12.11 -0.06 5.58
C ARG A 349 -13.00 0.05 4.34
N THR A 350 -12.91 1.13 3.63
CA THR A 350 -13.51 1.25 2.30
C THR A 350 -12.43 1.11 1.25
N ALA A 351 -12.52 0.09 0.40
CA ALA A 351 -11.64 -0.06 -0.75
C ALA A 351 -12.04 0.91 -1.85
N VAL A 352 -11.07 1.63 -2.38
CA VAL A 352 -11.21 2.46 -3.58
C VAL A 352 -10.66 1.67 -4.74
N VAL A 353 -11.53 1.32 -5.69
CA VAL A 353 -11.21 0.36 -6.76
C VAL A 353 -11.58 0.90 -8.13
N ILE A 354 -10.88 0.41 -9.15
CA ILE A 354 -11.20 0.63 -10.55
C ILE A 354 -12.01 -0.56 -11.08
N SER A 355 -13.11 -0.25 -11.75
CA SER A 355 -13.91 -1.21 -12.52
C SER A 355 -14.30 -0.60 -13.86
N GLY A 356 -13.83 -1.20 -14.96
CA GLY A 356 -13.93 -0.59 -16.28
C GLY A 356 -13.28 0.78 -16.32
N ASN A 357 -14.02 1.81 -16.71
CA ASN A 357 -13.54 3.20 -16.78
C ASN A 357 -14.06 4.07 -15.62
N SER A 358 -14.34 3.48 -14.48
CA SER A 358 -14.89 4.20 -13.34
C SER A 358 -14.27 3.75 -12.02
N ILE A 359 -14.30 4.65 -11.04
CA ILE A 359 -13.78 4.42 -9.71
C ILE A 359 -14.95 4.19 -8.76
N TYR A 360 -14.82 3.21 -7.90
CA TYR A 360 -15.85 2.81 -6.96
C TYR A 360 -15.29 2.68 -5.55
N MET A 361 -16.15 2.85 -4.59
CA MET A 361 -15.93 2.63 -3.17
C MET A 361 -16.73 1.41 -2.72
N ILE A 362 -16.06 0.44 -2.11
CA ILE A 362 -16.66 -0.79 -1.61
C ILE A 362 -16.32 -0.93 -0.14
N LYS A 363 -17.34 -1.04 0.70
CA LYS A 363 -17.14 -1.31 2.12
C LYS A 363 -16.64 -2.74 2.30
N LEU A 364 -15.48 -2.91 2.93
CA LEU A 364 -14.88 -4.21 3.18
C LEU A 364 -15.40 -4.82 4.49
N PRO A 365 -15.50 -6.16 4.57
CA PRO A 365 -15.89 -6.84 5.80
C PRO A 365 -14.80 -6.70 6.87
N GLU A 366 -15.21 -6.71 8.12
CA GLU A 366 -14.27 -6.61 9.24
C GLU A 366 -13.56 -7.93 9.53
N LYS A 367 -14.21 -9.07 9.30
CA LYS A 367 -13.70 -10.46 9.41
C LYS A 367 -14.61 -11.41 8.65
#